data_e656b4ae62ba3db40a68a021b9628a64
#
_entry.id   e656b4ae62ba3db40a68a021b9628a64
#
_cell.length_a   1.000
_cell.length_b   1.000
_cell.length_c   1.000
_cell.angle_alpha   90.00
_cell.angle_beta   90.00
_cell.angle_gamma   90.00
#
_symmetry.space_group_name_H-M   'P 1'
#
loop_
_entity.id
_entity.type
_entity.pdbx_description
1 polymer ?
#
loop_
_entity_poly.entity_id
_entity_poly.type
_entity_poly.pdbx_seq_one_letter_code
_entity_poly.pdbx_strand_id
1 'polypeptide(L)'
;MGSPMRLRSERFIFMSAPPPDRPLPYKCTPIFDENTLPAGLRKEHRTKPGVWGLIRVLDGRLRYHVLDPASESILNPDCPGLVLPDQPHFVEPIGAMRMRVEFYDSMPVQAVV
;
A
#
# COMPACT_ATOMS: atom_id res chain seq x y z
N MET A 1 -25.08 33.48 -2.91
CA MET A 1 -24.69 33.09 -3.07
C MET A 1 -24.20 32.44 -3.42
N GLY A 2 -24.21 32.52 -3.20
CA GLY A 2 -23.61 31.72 -3.35
C GLY A 2 -23.09 31.25 -3.35
N SER A 3 -22.88 31.08 -3.11
CA SER A 3 -22.25 30.49 -3.12
C SER A 3 -21.81 29.93 -3.00
N PRO A 4 -22.20 29.94 -2.58
CA PRO A 4 -21.61 29.18 -2.52
C PRO A 4 -21.28 28.43 -2.84
N MET A 5 -21.35 28.37 -2.74
CA MET A 5 -20.94 27.56 -3.15
C MET A 5 -20.27 27.29 -3.68
N ARG A 6 -20.00 27.65 -3.57
CA ARG A 6 -19.20 27.37 -4.20
C ARG A 6 -18.53 27.01 -4.05
N LEU A 7 -18.38 27.04 -3.52
CA LEU A 7 -17.62 26.65 -3.50
C LEU A 7 -17.26 25.98 -3.19
N ARG A 8 -17.58 25.74 -2.70
CA ARG A 8 -17.19 24.90 -2.42
C ARG A 8 -16.72 24.02 -3.03
N SER A 9 -16.87 23.87 -3.17
CA SER A 9 -16.42 22.86 -4.05
C SER A 9 -15.05 23.08 -4.54
N GLU A 10 -14.72 24.19 -4.78
CA GLU A 10 -13.45 24.41 -5.29
C GLU A 10 -12.38 24.23 -4.29
N ARG A 11 -12.72 24.33 -3.09
CA ARG A 11 -11.67 24.21 -2.17
C ARG A 11 -11.17 22.83 -2.05
N PHE A 12 -11.94 21.86 -2.35
CA PHE A 12 -11.37 20.57 -2.24
C PHE A 12 -10.58 20.19 -3.45
N ILE A 13 -10.54 21.02 -4.41
CA ILE A 13 -9.70 20.75 -5.53
C ILE A 13 -8.24 20.74 -5.17
N PHE A 14 -7.82 21.61 -4.30
CA PHE A 14 -6.43 21.61 -3.95
C PHE A 14 -6.05 20.41 -3.15
N MET A 15 -7.00 19.64 -2.72
CA MET A 15 -6.68 18.44 -2.04
C MET A 15 -6.27 17.34 -2.96
N SER A 16 -6.39 17.50 -4.24
CA SER A 16 -5.97 16.48 -5.15
C SER A 16 -4.45 16.37 -5.23
N ALA A 17 -3.73 17.35 -4.75
CA ALA A 17 -2.27 17.31 -4.77
C ALA A 17 -1.74 16.92 -3.41
N PRO A 18 -0.82 15.95 -3.33
CA PRO A 18 -0.23 15.61 -2.03
C PRO A 18 0.66 16.73 -1.54
N PRO A 19 0.88 16.84 -0.23
CA PRO A 19 1.85 17.79 0.30
C PRO A 19 3.24 17.55 -0.30
N PRO A 20 4.04 18.60 -0.52
CA PRO A 20 5.35 18.43 -1.11
C PRO A 20 6.28 17.53 -0.32
N ASP A 21 6.09 17.42 0.99
CA ASP A 21 6.94 16.60 1.83
C ASP A 21 6.44 15.15 1.94
N ARG A 22 5.36 14.82 1.25
CA ARG A 22 4.85 13.45 1.27
C ARG A 22 5.50 12.66 0.14
N PRO A 23 6.15 11.53 0.43
CA PRO A 23 6.74 10.72 -0.64
C PRO A 23 5.67 10.14 -1.54
N LEU A 24 6.02 10.01 -2.81
CA LEU A 24 5.19 9.34 -3.80
C LEU A 24 5.92 8.07 -4.23
N PRO A 25 5.18 7.01 -4.61
CA PRO A 25 5.85 5.81 -5.09
C PRO A 25 6.55 6.09 -6.40
N TYR A 26 7.74 5.52 -6.57
CA TYR A 26 8.43 5.64 -7.83
C TYR A 26 8.05 4.50 -8.79
N LYS A 27 7.38 3.49 -8.27
CA LYS A 27 6.97 2.33 -9.06
C LYS A 27 5.82 1.63 -8.35
N CYS A 28 4.88 1.10 -9.12
CA CYS A 28 3.80 0.28 -8.59
C CYS A 28 3.70 -0.99 -9.40
N THR A 29 3.31 -2.08 -8.76
CA THR A 29 2.99 -3.29 -9.49
C THR A 29 1.64 -3.14 -10.19
N PRO A 30 1.33 -4.03 -11.14
CA PRO A 30 -0.04 -4.17 -11.60
C PRO A 30 -0.95 -4.57 -10.43
N ILE A 31 -2.25 -4.49 -10.66
CA ILE A 31 -3.23 -4.99 -9.70
C ILE A 31 -3.31 -6.50 -9.86
N PHE A 32 -3.12 -7.21 -8.74
CA PHE A 32 -3.22 -8.66 -8.70
C PHE A 32 -4.48 -9.08 -7.94
N ASP A 33 -5.04 -10.21 -8.30
CA ASP A 33 -6.12 -10.83 -7.53
C ASP A 33 -5.65 -12.19 -6.99
N GLU A 34 -6.55 -12.96 -6.38
CA GLU A 34 -6.19 -14.23 -5.76
C GLU A 34 -5.69 -15.25 -6.79
N ASN A 35 -5.99 -15.06 -8.07
CA ASN A 35 -5.56 -15.98 -9.13
C ASN A 35 -4.29 -15.50 -9.84
N THR A 36 -3.98 -14.22 -9.78
CA THR A 36 -2.86 -13.65 -10.52
C THR A 36 -1.70 -13.23 -9.63
N LEU A 37 -1.85 -13.31 -8.33
CA LEU A 37 -0.78 -12.95 -7.40
C LEU A 37 0.44 -13.84 -7.67
N PRO A 38 1.60 -13.25 -7.98
CA PRO A 38 2.78 -14.06 -8.32
C PRO A 38 3.20 -14.98 -7.19
N ALA A 39 3.63 -16.17 -7.56
CA ALA A 39 4.09 -17.16 -6.58
C ALA A 39 5.23 -16.61 -5.72
N GLY A 40 6.08 -15.76 -6.27
CA GLY A 40 7.18 -15.18 -5.51
C GLY A 40 6.73 -14.31 -4.35
N LEU A 41 5.53 -13.74 -4.41
CA LEU A 41 5.01 -12.95 -3.30
C LEU A 41 4.35 -13.81 -2.24
N ARG A 42 4.02 -15.05 -2.56
CA ARG A 42 3.36 -15.98 -1.64
C ARG A 42 4.33 -16.77 -0.79
N LYS A 43 5.62 -16.56 -0.95
CA LYS A 43 6.66 -17.19 -0.16
C LYS A 43 7.67 -16.15 0.21
N GLU A 44 8.57 -16.49 1.10
CA GLU A 44 9.52 -15.52 1.63
C GLU A 44 10.24 -14.75 0.52
N HIS A 45 10.18 -13.43 0.62
CA HIS A 45 10.91 -12.53 -0.26
C HIS A 45 11.17 -11.23 0.50
N ARG A 46 11.97 -10.36 -0.08
CA ARG A 46 12.30 -9.08 0.54
C ARG A 46 12.52 -8.04 -0.53
N THR A 47 12.32 -6.76 -0.17
CA THR A 47 12.71 -5.68 -1.04
C THR A 47 14.22 -5.49 -0.96
N LYS A 48 14.77 -4.75 -1.91
CA LYS A 48 16.18 -4.40 -1.86
C LYS A 48 16.46 -3.46 -0.69
N PRO A 49 17.70 -3.42 -0.19
CA PRO A 49 18.07 -2.42 0.81
C PRO A 49 17.72 -1.02 0.31
N GLY A 50 17.15 -0.21 1.19
CA GLY A 50 16.74 1.14 0.84
C GLY A 50 15.38 1.25 0.17
N VAL A 51 14.74 0.13 -0.16
CA VAL A 51 13.45 0.14 -0.84
C VAL A 51 12.35 -0.23 0.15
N TRP A 52 11.42 0.68 0.33
CA TRP A 52 10.21 0.49 1.14
C TRP A 52 9.07 0.04 0.26
N GLY A 53 8.17 -0.76 0.80
CA GLY A 53 6.97 -1.18 0.10
C GLY A 53 5.73 -0.80 0.89
N LEU A 54 4.63 -0.61 0.16
CA LEU A 54 3.33 -0.41 0.79
C LEU A 54 2.36 -1.30 0.04
N ILE A 55 1.80 -2.27 0.75
CA ILE A 55 0.84 -3.21 0.18
C ILE A 55 -0.53 -2.57 0.30
N ARG A 56 -1.13 -2.26 -0.84
CA ARG A 56 -2.48 -1.68 -0.91
C ARG A 56 -3.47 -2.76 -1.28
N VAL A 57 -4.37 -3.07 -0.38
CA VAL A 57 -5.51 -3.93 -0.70
C VAL A 57 -6.61 -3.02 -1.22
N LEU A 58 -7.11 -3.32 -2.40
CA LEU A 58 -8.16 -2.53 -3.03
C LEU A 58 -9.54 -3.12 -2.77
N ASP A 59 -9.59 -4.44 -2.53
CA ASP A 59 -10.82 -5.16 -2.32
C ASP A 59 -10.48 -6.46 -1.59
N GLY A 60 -11.32 -6.85 -0.64
CA GLY A 60 -11.11 -8.09 0.10
C GLY A 60 -10.07 -7.98 1.20
N ARG A 61 -9.40 -9.08 1.47
CA ARG A 61 -8.44 -9.17 2.57
C ARG A 61 -7.23 -9.98 2.15
N LEU A 62 -6.10 -9.65 2.80
CA LEU A 62 -4.82 -10.28 2.52
C LEU A 62 -4.12 -10.55 3.85
N ARG A 63 -3.60 -11.74 4.04
CA ARG A 63 -2.82 -12.06 5.23
C ARG A 63 -1.36 -11.70 4.96
N TYR A 64 -0.78 -10.93 5.86
CA TYR A 64 0.58 -10.41 5.72
C TYR A 64 1.44 -10.97 6.84
N HIS A 65 2.49 -11.70 6.45
CA HIS A 65 3.44 -12.32 7.38
C HIS A 65 4.78 -11.63 7.27
N VAL A 66 5.28 -11.11 8.39
CA VAL A 66 6.64 -10.64 8.51
C VAL A 66 7.41 -11.70 9.29
N LEU A 67 8.59 -12.07 8.82
CA LEU A 67 9.33 -13.20 9.39
C LEU A 67 10.37 -12.77 10.42
N ASP A 68 10.84 -11.53 10.38
CA ASP A 68 11.86 -11.07 11.33
C ASP A 68 11.72 -9.56 11.56
N PRO A 69 11.24 -9.14 12.74
CA PRO A 69 10.64 -9.98 13.78
C PRO A 69 9.31 -10.55 13.32
N ALA A 70 8.98 -11.72 13.82
CA ALA A 70 7.80 -12.43 13.36
C ALA A 70 6.52 -11.69 13.75
N SER A 71 5.65 -11.46 12.77
CA SER A 71 4.34 -10.89 13.03
C SER A 71 3.40 -11.29 11.89
N GLU A 72 2.10 -11.20 12.17
CA GLU A 72 1.08 -11.51 11.18
C GLU A 72 -0.04 -10.51 11.34
N SER A 73 -0.58 -10.02 10.24
CA SER A 73 -1.70 -9.09 10.27
C SER A 73 -2.61 -9.33 9.07
N ILE A 74 -3.83 -8.81 9.18
CA ILE A 74 -4.81 -8.88 8.09
C ILE A 74 -4.89 -7.49 7.49
N LEU A 75 -4.61 -7.41 6.20
CA LEU A 75 -4.70 -6.16 5.47
C LEU A 75 -6.05 -6.10 4.76
N ASN A 76 -6.58 -4.89 4.67
CA ASN A 76 -7.82 -4.61 3.95
C ASN A 76 -7.71 -3.20 3.38
N PRO A 77 -8.72 -2.70 2.65
CA PRO A 77 -8.61 -1.38 2.03
C PRO A 77 -8.31 -0.23 3.00
N ASP A 78 -8.69 -0.38 4.27
CA ASP A 78 -8.43 0.65 5.28
C ASP A 78 -7.14 0.41 6.05
N CYS A 79 -6.47 -0.71 5.81
CA CYS A 79 -5.28 -1.09 6.58
C CYS A 79 -4.20 -1.60 5.63
N PRO A 80 -3.38 -0.71 5.06
CA PRO A 80 -2.29 -1.12 4.20
C PRO A 80 -1.15 -1.75 5.00
N GLY A 81 -0.27 -2.48 4.33
CA GLY A 81 0.86 -3.13 4.96
C GLY A 81 2.17 -2.46 4.61
N LEU A 82 2.93 -2.04 5.62
CA LEU A 82 4.24 -1.45 5.41
C LEU A 82 5.29 -2.55 5.31
N VAL A 83 6.11 -2.47 4.27
CA VAL A 83 7.23 -3.39 4.06
C VAL A 83 8.51 -2.60 4.27
N LEU A 84 9.28 -2.98 5.29
CA LEU A 84 10.56 -2.35 5.56
C LEU A 84 11.62 -2.85 4.57
N PRO A 85 12.64 -2.02 4.28
CA PRO A 85 13.70 -2.46 3.38
C PRO A 85 14.34 -3.76 3.86
N ASP A 86 14.55 -4.68 2.92
CA ASP A 86 15.26 -5.93 3.18
C ASP A 86 14.66 -6.79 4.29
N GLN A 87 13.37 -6.65 4.57
CA GLN A 87 12.70 -7.42 5.61
C GLN A 87 11.99 -8.62 5.00
N PRO A 88 12.27 -9.85 5.47
CA PRO A 88 11.65 -11.04 4.88
C PRO A 88 10.17 -11.10 5.24
N HIS A 89 9.35 -11.37 4.24
CA HIS A 89 7.90 -11.37 4.40
C HIS A 89 7.24 -12.15 3.27
N PHE A 90 5.93 -12.44 3.43
CA PHE A 90 5.13 -12.99 2.34
C PHE A 90 3.66 -12.70 2.61
N VAL A 91 2.83 -12.88 1.60
CA VAL A 91 1.40 -12.61 1.68
C VAL A 91 0.60 -13.80 1.20
N GLU A 92 -0.64 -13.91 1.71
CA GLU A 92 -1.58 -14.95 1.31
C GLU A 92 -2.95 -14.33 1.12
N PRO A 93 -3.62 -14.60 0.00
CA PRO A 93 -5.00 -14.14 -0.18
C PRO A 93 -5.94 -14.79 0.82
N ILE A 94 -6.92 -14.04 1.28
CA ILE A 94 -8.03 -14.58 2.08
C ILE A 94 -9.28 -14.43 1.22
N GLY A 95 -9.57 -15.49 0.44
CA GLY A 95 -10.67 -15.45 -0.51
C GLY A 95 -10.37 -14.47 -1.65
N ALA A 96 -11.41 -13.99 -2.30
CA ALA A 96 -11.26 -13.05 -3.41
C ALA A 96 -10.69 -11.73 -2.89
N MET A 97 -9.72 -11.19 -3.60
CA MET A 97 -9.12 -9.92 -3.22
C MET A 97 -8.45 -9.27 -4.43
N ARG A 98 -8.16 -7.97 -4.31
CA ARG A 98 -7.33 -7.25 -5.28
C ARG A 98 -6.34 -6.40 -4.51
N MET A 99 -5.11 -6.35 -5.00
CA MET A 99 -4.05 -5.63 -4.31
C MET A 99 -2.98 -5.18 -5.30
N ARG A 100 -2.17 -4.22 -4.87
CA ARG A 100 -0.95 -3.85 -5.58
C ARG A 100 0.10 -3.46 -4.54
N VAL A 101 1.35 -3.38 -4.98
CA VAL A 101 2.44 -2.93 -4.11
C VAL A 101 2.99 -1.64 -4.70
N GLU A 102 3.18 -0.65 -3.84
CA GLU A 102 3.80 0.62 -4.16
C GLU A 102 5.19 0.63 -3.58
N PHE A 103 6.18 1.05 -4.38
CA PHE A 103 7.57 1.08 -3.94
C PHE A 103 8.03 2.51 -3.74
N TYR A 104 8.80 2.72 -2.66
CA TYR A 104 9.27 4.03 -2.25
C TYR A 104 10.76 3.97 -1.93
N ASP A 105 11.46 5.08 -2.11
CA ASP A 105 12.85 5.19 -1.70
C ASP A 105 13.00 5.90 -0.35
N SER A 106 11.88 6.16 0.32
CA SER A 106 11.84 6.67 1.68
C SER A 106 10.56 6.17 2.33
N MET A 107 10.44 6.28 3.65
CA MET A 107 9.27 5.77 4.35
C MET A 107 7.99 6.46 3.88
N PRO A 108 6.97 5.72 3.45
CA PRO A 108 5.70 6.32 3.04
C PRO A 108 4.98 6.93 4.23
N VAL A 109 4.62 8.20 4.12
CA VAL A 109 3.98 8.91 5.23
C VAL A 109 2.62 8.32 5.56
N GLN A 110 1.86 7.94 4.55
CA GLN A 110 0.52 7.42 4.78
C GLN A 110 0.51 6.09 5.53
N ALA A 111 1.64 5.44 5.69
CA ALA A 111 1.72 4.18 6.42
C ALA A 111 1.75 4.39 7.92
N VAL A 112 1.97 5.59 8.40
CA VAL A 112 2.04 5.86 9.83
C VAL A 112 0.76 6.48 10.38
N VAL A 113 -0.24 6.61 9.59
CA VAL A 113 -1.53 7.16 10.03
C VAL A 113 -2.46 6.06 10.59
#